data_3e8f60c28ffbfc7639670c9af6a995b9
#
_entry.id   3e8f60c28ffbfc7639670c9af6a995b9
#
_cell.length_a   1.000
_cell.length_b   1.000
_cell.length_c   1.000
_cell.angle_alpha   90.00
_cell.angle_beta   90.00
_cell.angle_gamma   90.00
#
_symmetry.space_group_name_H-M   'P 1'
#
loop_
_entity.id
_entity.type
_entity.pdbx_description
1 polymer ?
#
loop_
_entity_poly.entity_id
_entity_poly.type
_entity_poly.pdbx_seq_one_letter_code
_entity_poly.pdbx_strand_id
1 'polypeptide(L)'
;VGEVFLGYMERLSTEKRTGYMLSVKQVYNSLIKFNKHLNIYFPDIDTAWLRKYETWLRSNNIKENTIGIRFRTLRAIYNLAIEENIVKAEYYPFKKYKVSKLHEKTAKRAINKEDINKVLSYKSSNPFTRLPIDLFTFSYFMGGINFVDMAYLTKDNIIDSRLIYSRRKTSKLIKLPLQPKAIELIHKYADSDNPYLFPILSTFHKTEQQQRNRIHKVISKVNDRLKTIGKELGLPIDLTTYVARHSFATVLK
;
A
#
# COMPACT_ATOMS: atom_id res chain seq x y z
N VAL A 1 -24.01 14.82 -4.46
CA VAL A 1 -22.77 14.04 -4.61
C VAL A 1 -21.95 14.06 -3.33
N GLY A 2 -21.72 15.26 -2.77
CA GLY A 2 -20.92 15.42 -1.56
C GLY A 2 -21.42 14.60 -0.38
N GLU A 3 -22.71 14.60 -0.11
CA GLU A 3 -23.36 13.86 0.99
C GLU A 3 -23.13 12.34 0.87
N VAL A 4 -23.24 11.78 -0.34
CA VAL A 4 -23.00 10.34 -0.57
C VAL A 4 -21.53 9.99 -0.29
N PHE A 5 -20.58 10.85 -0.67
CA PHE A 5 -19.18 10.65 -0.31
C PHE A 5 -18.97 10.65 1.20
N LEU A 6 -19.58 11.61 1.92
CA LEU A 6 -19.45 11.74 3.38
C LEU A 6 -20.06 10.54 4.09
N GLY A 7 -21.29 10.15 3.76
CA GLY A 7 -21.95 8.98 4.33
C GLY A 7 -21.17 7.67 4.06
N TYR A 8 -20.60 7.54 2.86
CA TYR A 8 -19.77 6.37 2.54
C TYR A 8 -18.46 6.34 3.35
N MET A 9 -17.82 7.50 3.55
CA MET A 9 -16.61 7.57 4.39
C MET A 9 -16.93 7.24 5.86
N GLU A 10 -18.07 7.67 6.39
CA GLU A 10 -18.51 7.33 7.74
C GLU A 10 -18.76 5.83 7.88
N ARG A 11 -19.47 5.20 6.94
CA ARG A 11 -19.68 3.75 6.89
C ARG A 11 -18.35 3.00 6.88
N LEU A 12 -17.40 3.39 6.02
CA LEU A 12 -16.07 2.79 5.97
C LEU A 12 -15.27 2.95 7.27
N SER A 13 -15.46 4.06 7.97
CA SER A 13 -14.85 4.30 9.28
C SER A 13 -15.40 3.35 10.33
N THR A 14 -16.72 3.18 10.39
CA THR A 14 -17.42 2.24 11.28
C THR A 14 -16.98 0.79 11.01
N GLU A 15 -16.84 0.43 9.73
CA GLU A 15 -16.32 -0.88 9.29
C GLU A 15 -14.81 -1.08 9.53
N LYS A 16 -14.11 -0.11 10.15
CA LYS A 16 -12.64 -0.11 10.35
C LYS A 16 -11.82 -0.26 9.05
N ARG A 17 -12.39 0.13 7.92
CA ARG A 17 -11.73 0.11 6.60
C ARG A 17 -10.99 1.42 6.31
N THR A 18 -10.23 1.89 7.30
CA THR A 18 -9.54 3.19 7.31
C THR A 18 -8.70 3.46 6.06
N GLY A 19 -8.00 2.44 5.55
CA GLY A 19 -7.16 2.58 4.33
C GLY A 19 -7.97 2.97 3.09
N TYR A 20 -9.13 2.35 2.90
CA TYR A 20 -10.01 2.64 1.77
C TYR A 20 -10.74 3.96 1.98
N MET A 21 -11.21 4.23 3.20
CA MET A 21 -11.81 5.53 3.58
C MET A 21 -10.89 6.70 3.22
N LEU A 22 -9.60 6.62 3.53
CA LEU A 22 -8.65 7.68 3.18
C LEU A 22 -8.46 7.82 1.66
N SER A 23 -8.52 6.74 0.90
CA SER A 23 -8.50 6.80 -0.57
C SER A 23 -9.74 7.52 -1.11
N VAL A 24 -10.92 7.22 -0.56
CA VAL A 24 -12.17 7.92 -0.89
C VAL A 24 -12.07 9.41 -0.54
N LYS A 25 -11.55 9.74 0.66
CA LYS A 25 -11.34 11.13 1.10
C LYS A 25 -10.40 11.91 0.18
N GLN A 26 -9.35 11.27 -0.35
CA GLN A 26 -8.47 11.91 -1.33
C GLN A 26 -9.20 12.26 -2.63
N VAL A 27 -10.11 11.39 -3.08
CA VAL A 27 -10.93 11.66 -4.27
C VAL A 27 -11.92 12.79 -3.98
N TYR A 28 -12.63 12.74 -2.86
CA TYR A 28 -13.52 13.80 -2.40
C TYR A 28 -12.82 15.16 -2.40
N ASN A 29 -11.65 15.27 -1.75
CA ASN A 29 -10.88 16.51 -1.72
C ASN A 29 -10.42 16.96 -3.12
N SER A 30 -10.08 16.01 -4.00
CA SER A 30 -9.71 16.32 -5.38
C SER A 30 -10.87 16.89 -6.19
N LEU A 31 -12.06 16.36 -5.99
CA LEU A 31 -13.29 16.83 -6.64
C LEU A 31 -13.68 18.23 -6.16
N ILE A 32 -13.54 18.50 -4.85
CA ILE A 32 -13.74 19.86 -4.31
C ILE A 32 -12.76 20.85 -4.93
N LYS A 33 -11.48 20.49 -5.06
CA LYS A 33 -10.47 21.36 -5.69
C LYS A 33 -10.78 21.66 -7.14
N PHE A 34 -11.29 20.68 -7.88
CA PHE A 34 -11.67 20.83 -9.28
C PHE A 34 -12.93 21.68 -9.45
N ASN A 35 -14.00 21.31 -8.74
CA ASN A 35 -15.33 21.90 -8.94
C ASN A 35 -15.66 23.05 -7.98
N LYS A 36 -14.70 23.42 -7.08
CA LYS A 36 -14.85 24.39 -5.97
C LYS A 36 -15.76 23.93 -4.84
N HIS A 37 -16.76 23.11 -5.13
CA HIS A 37 -17.72 22.52 -4.20
C HIS A 37 -18.20 21.16 -4.74
N LEU A 38 -18.89 20.36 -3.93
CA LEU A 38 -19.57 19.13 -4.34
C LEU A 38 -21.09 19.18 -4.11
N ASN A 39 -21.64 20.40 -4.07
CA ASN A 39 -23.07 20.64 -4.11
C ASN A 39 -23.55 20.57 -5.58
N ILE A 40 -23.40 19.41 -6.18
CA ILE A 40 -23.81 19.04 -7.53
C ILE A 40 -24.60 17.74 -7.49
N TYR A 41 -25.44 17.51 -8.49
CA TYR A 41 -26.19 16.26 -8.63
C TYR A 41 -25.41 15.24 -9.44
N PHE A 42 -25.73 13.96 -9.31
CA PHE A 42 -25.09 12.90 -10.09
C PHE A 42 -25.31 13.04 -11.60
N PRO A 43 -26.49 13.46 -12.11
CA PRO A 43 -26.69 13.73 -13.52
C PRO A 43 -25.74 14.80 -14.10
N ASP A 44 -25.25 15.74 -13.27
CA ASP A 44 -24.29 16.79 -13.71
C ASP A 44 -22.93 16.17 -14.03
N ILE A 45 -22.63 14.98 -13.50
CA ILE A 45 -21.40 14.23 -13.77
C ILE A 45 -21.60 13.41 -15.06
N ASP A 46 -21.66 14.10 -16.18
CA ASP A 46 -21.74 13.48 -17.49
C ASP A 46 -20.36 13.16 -18.10
N THR A 47 -20.33 12.63 -19.30
CA THR A 47 -19.07 12.30 -20.00
C THR A 47 -18.21 13.54 -20.27
N ALA A 48 -18.79 14.69 -20.50
CA ALA A 48 -18.06 15.93 -20.75
C ALA A 48 -17.42 16.43 -19.46
N TRP A 49 -18.15 16.39 -18.34
CA TRP A 49 -17.62 16.71 -17.02
C TRP A 49 -16.46 15.79 -16.63
N LEU A 50 -16.57 14.47 -16.87
CA LEU A 50 -15.49 13.51 -16.62
C LEU A 50 -14.22 13.82 -17.43
N ARG A 51 -14.38 14.21 -18.70
CA ARG A 51 -13.23 14.63 -19.54
C ARG A 51 -12.58 15.91 -19.03
N LYS A 52 -13.36 16.91 -18.57
CA LYS A 52 -12.83 18.13 -17.97
C LYS A 52 -12.03 17.82 -16.70
N TYR A 53 -12.55 16.93 -15.84
CA TYR A 53 -11.85 16.51 -14.63
C TYR A 53 -10.55 15.75 -14.96
N GLU A 54 -10.57 14.85 -15.95
CA GLU A 54 -9.38 14.13 -16.46
C GLU A 54 -8.31 15.12 -16.93
N THR A 55 -8.68 16.09 -17.78
CA THR A 55 -7.77 17.13 -18.27
C THR A 55 -7.19 17.97 -17.14
N TRP A 56 -8.02 18.38 -16.19
CA TRP A 56 -7.58 19.14 -15.00
C TRP A 56 -6.59 18.33 -14.14
N LEU A 57 -6.81 17.03 -13.97
CA LEU A 57 -5.87 16.19 -13.24
C LEU A 57 -4.50 16.12 -13.93
N ARG A 58 -4.47 15.99 -15.26
CA ARG A 58 -3.23 16.00 -16.03
C ARG A 58 -2.51 17.34 -15.98
N SER A 59 -3.24 18.45 -16.07
CA SER A 59 -2.66 19.80 -15.96
C SER A 59 -2.04 20.07 -14.56
N ASN A 60 -2.49 19.32 -13.54
CA ASN A 60 -1.90 19.33 -12.20
C ASN A 60 -0.81 18.23 -12.01
N ASN A 61 -0.25 17.70 -13.09
CA ASN A 61 0.82 16.70 -13.09
C ASN A 61 0.49 15.41 -12.31
N ILE A 62 -0.78 15.01 -12.26
CA ILE A 62 -1.20 13.77 -11.62
C ILE A 62 -0.90 12.59 -12.55
N LYS A 63 -0.18 11.58 -12.05
CA LYS A 63 0.19 10.38 -12.82
C LYS A 63 -1.03 9.58 -13.26
N GLU A 64 -1.00 9.00 -14.47
CA GLU A 64 -2.10 8.25 -15.09
C GLU A 64 -2.69 7.17 -14.17
N ASN A 65 -1.87 6.38 -13.51
CA ASN A 65 -2.37 5.37 -12.57
C ASN A 65 -3.12 5.97 -11.35
N THR A 66 -2.73 7.17 -10.91
CA THR A 66 -3.44 7.90 -9.85
C THR A 66 -4.77 8.46 -10.38
N ILE A 67 -4.80 8.97 -11.60
CA ILE A 67 -6.02 9.36 -12.30
C ILE A 67 -6.97 8.16 -12.37
N GLY A 68 -6.47 7.00 -12.83
CA GLY A 68 -7.24 5.77 -12.88
C GLY A 68 -7.83 5.34 -11.52
N ILE A 69 -7.08 5.50 -10.43
CA ILE A 69 -7.59 5.23 -9.07
C ILE A 69 -8.74 6.18 -8.73
N ARG A 70 -8.60 7.48 -8.98
CA ARG A 70 -9.64 8.48 -8.71
C ARG A 70 -10.92 8.19 -9.47
N PHE A 71 -10.81 7.87 -10.76
CA PHE A 71 -11.97 7.53 -11.58
C PHE A 71 -12.63 6.20 -11.19
N ARG A 72 -11.86 5.19 -10.78
CA ARG A 72 -12.42 3.95 -10.24
C ARG A 72 -13.20 4.19 -8.95
N THR A 73 -12.68 5.05 -8.07
CA THR A 73 -13.36 5.42 -6.82
C THR A 73 -14.63 6.22 -7.11
N LEU A 74 -14.58 7.22 -8.00
CA LEU A 74 -15.75 8.00 -8.41
C LEU A 74 -16.83 7.08 -9.02
N ARG A 75 -16.42 6.13 -9.87
CA ARG A 75 -17.33 5.13 -10.43
C ARG A 75 -17.98 4.25 -9.36
N ALA A 76 -17.22 3.84 -8.34
CA ALA A 76 -17.75 3.05 -7.24
C ALA A 76 -18.80 3.84 -6.44
N ILE A 77 -18.57 5.12 -6.18
CA ILE A 77 -19.54 6.00 -5.52
C ILE A 77 -20.79 6.21 -6.39
N TYR A 78 -20.62 6.35 -7.70
CA TYR A 78 -21.75 6.48 -8.62
C TYR A 78 -22.61 5.21 -8.65
N ASN A 79 -21.99 4.03 -8.67
CA ASN A 79 -22.68 2.75 -8.59
C ASN A 79 -23.46 2.63 -7.27
N LEU A 80 -22.85 3.00 -6.15
CA LEU A 80 -23.51 3.03 -4.85
C LEU A 80 -24.76 3.93 -4.87
N ALA A 81 -24.65 5.12 -5.47
CA ALA A 81 -25.79 6.04 -5.59
C ALA A 81 -26.93 5.46 -6.45
N ILE A 82 -26.62 4.63 -7.46
CA ILE A 82 -27.63 3.89 -8.24
C ILE A 82 -28.27 2.79 -7.38
N GLU A 83 -27.46 2.00 -6.68
CA GLU A 83 -27.93 0.91 -5.79
C GLU A 83 -28.84 1.44 -4.68
N GLU A 84 -28.53 2.62 -4.15
CA GLU A 84 -29.33 3.32 -3.12
C GLU A 84 -30.49 4.15 -3.69
N ASN A 85 -30.77 4.06 -5.00
CA ASN A 85 -31.83 4.81 -5.72
C ASN A 85 -31.72 6.34 -5.61
N ILE A 86 -30.54 6.88 -5.35
CA ILE A 86 -30.26 8.33 -5.29
C ILE A 86 -30.20 8.92 -6.71
N VAL A 87 -29.80 8.11 -7.69
CA VAL A 87 -29.75 8.47 -9.10
C VAL A 87 -30.21 7.32 -10.00
N LYS A 88 -30.91 7.63 -11.08
CA LYS A 88 -31.33 6.63 -12.07
C LYS A 88 -30.16 6.14 -12.90
N ALA A 89 -30.18 4.85 -13.27
CA ALA A 89 -29.13 4.20 -14.07
C ALA A 89 -28.97 4.79 -15.49
N GLU A 90 -30.01 5.50 -16.02
CA GLU A 90 -29.93 6.17 -17.33
C GLU A 90 -28.88 7.27 -17.39
N TYR A 91 -28.61 7.93 -16.24
CA TYR A 91 -27.59 8.99 -16.12
C TYR A 91 -26.16 8.47 -15.96
N TYR A 92 -25.95 7.15 -15.98
CA TYR A 92 -24.62 6.55 -15.72
C TYR A 92 -23.59 6.84 -16.81
N PRO A 93 -22.61 7.72 -16.57
CA PRO A 93 -21.70 8.18 -17.61
C PRO A 93 -20.62 7.16 -18.00
N PHE A 94 -20.34 6.20 -17.11
CA PHE A 94 -19.26 5.22 -17.30
C PHE A 94 -19.60 4.09 -18.29
N LYS A 95 -20.83 4.04 -18.84
CA LYS A 95 -21.12 3.25 -20.03
C LYS A 95 -20.29 3.73 -21.23
N LYS A 96 -20.23 5.06 -21.42
CA LYS A 96 -19.52 5.72 -22.53
C LYS A 96 -18.07 6.04 -22.15
N TYR A 97 -17.82 6.47 -20.92
CA TYR A 97 -16.48 6.79 -20.43
C TYR A 97 -15.78 5.55 -19.87
N LYS A 98 -14.78 5.03 -20.59
CA LYS A 98 -14.06 3.80 -20.19
C LYS A 98 -12.90 4.13 -19.27
N VAL A 99 -13.02 3.79 -17.98
CA VAL A 99 -11.98 3.99 -16.97
C VAL A 99 -10.76 3.11 -17.19
N SER A 100 -10.91 1.99 -17.90
CA SER A 100 -9.80 1.05 -18.21
C SER A 100 -8.68 1.68 -19.06
N LYS A 101 -8.99 2.71 -19.85
CA LYS A 101 -7.97 3.48 -20.61
C LYS A 101 -6.99 4.25 -19.72
N LEU A 102 -7.38 4.54 -18.45
CA LEU A 102 -6.59 5.27 -17.49
C LEU A 102 -5.66 4.31 -16.72
N HIS A 103 -4.78 3.66 -17.46
CA HIS A 103 -3.80 2.74 -16.90
C HIS A 103 -2.50 2.81 -17.72
N GLU A 104 -1.42 3.06 -17.03
CA GLU A 104 -0.08 3.03 -17.58
C GLU A 104 0.68 1.82 -17.04
N LYS A 105 1.33 1.07 -17.94
CA LYS A 105 2.19 -0.04 -17.52
C LYS A 105 3.38 0.52 -16.75
N THR A 106 3.56 0.03 -15.53
CA THR A 106 4.74 0.36 -14.72
C THR A 106 5.85 -0.65 -14.97
N ALA A 107 7.10 -0.18 -14.95
CA ALA A 107 8.26 -1.05 -15.06
C ALA A 107 8.26 -2.12 -13.96
N LYS A 108 8.76 -3.31 -14.29
CA LYS A 108 8.95 -4.38 -13.31
C LYS A 108 9.91 -3.91 -12.21
N ARG A 109 9.53 -4.13 -10.96
CA ARG A 109 10.33 -3.75 -9.78
C ARG A 109 11.05 -4.94 -9.18
N ALA A 110 11.31 -5.98 -9.96
CA ALA A 110 12.09 -7.13 -9.55
C ALA A 110 13.54 -6.94 -10.01
N ILE A 111 14.48 -7.36 -9.19
CA ILE A 111 15.89 -7.52 -9.54
C ILE A 111 16.20 -9.00 -9.70
N ASN A 112 17.27 -9.32 -10.43
CA ASN A 112 17.70 -10.67 -10.71
C ASN A 112 18.32 -11.33 -9.46
N LYS A 113 18.64 -12.63 -9.56
CA LYS A 113 19.18 -13.42 -8.45
C LYS A 113 20.57 -12.92 -8.00
N GLU A 114 21.40 -12.46 -8.91
CA GLU A 114 22.74 -11.94 -8.60
C GLU A 114 22.64 -10.65 -7.77
N ASP A 115 21.77 -9.73 -8.19
CA ASP A 115 21.54 -8.49 -7.48
C ASP A 115 20.89 -8.71 -6.10
N ILE A 116 19.97 -9.70 -6.00
CA ILE A 116 19.45 -10.12 -4.68
C ILE A 116 20.60 -10.60 -3.79
N ASN A 117 21.52 -11.43 -4.30
CA ASN A 117 22.65 -11.92 -3.52
C ASN A 117 23.55 -10.78 -3.05
N LYS A 118 23.80 -9.74 -3.88
CA LYS A 118 24.53 -8.54 -3.46
C LYS A 118 23.85 -7.87 -2.27
N VAL A 119 22.51 -7.70 -2.34
CA VAL A 119 21.73 -7.09 -1.25
C VAL A 119 21.78 -7.93 0.02
N LEU A 120 21.57 -9.24 -0.09
CA LEU A 120 21.58 -10.16 1.07
C LEU A 120 22.96 -10.28 1.74
N SER A 121 24.02 -10.11 0.96
CA SER A 121 25.41 -10.16 1.44
C SER A 121 25.95 -8.79 1.89
N TYR A 122 25.16 -7.72 1.75
CA TYR A 122 25.60 -6.38 2.09
C TYR A 122 25.88 -6.27 3.58
N LYS A 123 27.12 -5.86 3.89
CA LYS A 123 27.57 -5.62 5.26
C LYS A 123 27.85 -4.13 5.44
N SER A 124 27.29 -3.55 6.47
CA SER A 124 27.58 -2.18 6.86
C SER A 124 28.01 -2.08 8.31
N SER A 125 29.02 -1.27 8.56
CA SER A 125 29.41 -0.85 9.92
C SER A 125 28.40 0.12 10.53
N ASN A 126 27.58 0.79 9.70
CA ASN A 126 26.60 1.76 10.15
C ASN A 126 25.34 1.07 10.73
N PRO A 127 25.04 1.22 12.03
CA PRO A 127 23.88 0.62 12.65
C PRO A 127 22.54 1.01 11.99
N PHE A 128 22.46 2.22 11.41
CA PHE A 128 21.25 2.72 10.75
C PHE A 128 20.94 2.03 9.43
N THR A 129 21.87 1.28 8.86
CA THR A 129 21.67 0.51 7.63
C THR A 129 21.33 -0.96 7.89
N ARG A 130 21.62 -1.48 9.10
CA ARG A 130 21.37 -2.87 9.45
C ARG A 130 19.89 -3.22 9.42
N LEU A 131 19.06 -2.49 10.16
CA LEU A 131 17.62 -2.76 10.23
C LEU A 131 16.95 -2.73 8.85
N PRO A 132 17.17 -1.75 7.95
CA PRO A 132 16.65 -1.76 6.59
C PRO A 132 16.98 -3.03 5.80
N ILE A 133 18.23 -3.48 5.83
CA ILE A 133 18.66 -4.70 5.13
C ILE A 133 18.04 -5.93 5.77
N ASP A 134 18.01 -6.03 7.07
CA ASP A 134 17.45 -7.17 7.79
C ASP A 134 15.93 -7.31 7.53
N LEU A 135 15.19 -6.20 7.51
CA LEU A 135 13.77 -6.20 7.16
C LEU A 135 13.53 -6.57 5.68
N PHE A 136 14.39 -6.10 4.77
CA PHE A 136 14.36 -6.53 3.37
C PHE A 136 14.64 -8.04 3.25
N THR A 137 15.67 -8.53 3.91
CA THR A 137 16.10 -9.93 3.94
C THR A 137 14.98 -10.81 4.50
N PHE A 138 14.41 -10.43 5.64
CA PHE A 138 13.27 -11.15 6.22
C PHE A 138 12.08 -11.20 5.26
N SER A 139 11.73 -10.06 4.67
CA SER A 139 10.64 -10.02 3.68
C SER A 139 10.91 -10.97 2.52
N TYR A 140 12.12 -10.99 1.98
CA TYR A 140 12.48 -11.85 0.87
C TYR A 140 12.36 -13.34 1.23
N PHE A 141 12.96 -13.78 2.34
CA PHE A 141 12.92 -15.18 2.77
C PHE A 141 11.54 -15.63 3.24
N MET A 142 10.68 -14.70 3.65
CA MET A 142 9.31 -15.01 4.06
C MET A 142 8.27 -14.71 2.95
N GLY A 143 8.60 -15.11 1.71
CA GLY A 143 7.65 -15.09 0.59
C GLY A 143 7.27 -13.68 0.12
N GLY A 144 8.08 -12.68 0.39
CA GLY A 144 7.79 -11.29 0.09
C GLY A 144 6.68 -10.73 0.98
N ILE A 145 6.71 -11.02 2.28
CA ILE A 145 5.76 -10.44 3.24
C ILE A 145 5.70 -8.92 3.11
N ASN A 146 4.50 -8.35 3.14
CA ASN A 146 4.32 -6.91 3.07
C ASN A 146 4.83 -6.24 4.36
N PHE A 147 5.42 -5.05 4.24
CA PHE A 147 5.98 -4.31 5.37
C PHE A 147 4.95 -4.04 6.49
N VAL A 148 3.69 -3.74 6.11
CA VAL A 148 2.63 -3.53 7.11
C VAL A 148 2.33 -4.83 7.85
N ASP A 149 2.20 -5.96 7.13
CA ASP A 149 1.96 -7.26 7.76
C ASP A 149 3.12 -7.63 8.69
N MET A 150 4.38 -7.43 8.25
CA MET A 150 5.59 -7.68 9.04
C MET A 150 5.64 -6.83 10.32
N ALA A 151 5.16 -5.58 10.27
CA ALA A 151 5.16 -4.68 11.43
C ALA A 151 4.28 -5.17 12.60
N TYR A 152 3.27 -5.98 12.31
CA TYR A 152 2.35 -6.52 13.31
C TYR A 152 2.68 -7.95 13.76
N LEU A 153 3.74 -8.56 13.24
CA LEU A 153 4.12 -9.90 13.68
C LEU A 153 4.54 -9.92 15.13
N THR A 154 4.03 -10.90 15.88
CA THR A 154 4.37 -11.21 17.26
C THR A 154 4.92 -12.63 17.38
N LYS A 155 5.39 -13.02 18.56
CA LYS A 155 5.82 -14.40 18.83
C LYS A 155 4.70 -15.42 18.60
N ASP A 156 3.45 -15.04 18.82
CA ASP A 156 2.27 -15.90 18.60
C ASP A 156 2.04 -16.27 17.14
N ASN A 157 2.66 -15.54 16.22
CA ASN A 157 2.64 -15.87 14.79
C ASN A 157 3.61 -17.01 14.42
N ILE A 158 4.41 -17.49 15.36
CA ILE A 158 5.37 -18.57 15.15
C ILE A 158 4.80 -19.84 15.79
N ILE A 159 4.37 -20.78 14.96
CA ILE A 159 3.77 -22.05 15.41
C ILE A 159 4.42 -23.17 14.60
N ASP A 160 4.95 -24.19 15.27
CA ASP A 160 5.55 -25.39 14.66
C ASP A 160 6.56 -25.07 13.55
N SER A 161 7.51 -24.18 13.83
CA SER A 161 8.52 -23.70 12.86
C SER A 161 7.93 -23.07 11.60
N ARG A 162 6.72 -22.54 11.69
CA ARG A 162 6.02 -21.84 10.61
C ARG A 162 5.64 -20.43 11.05
N LEU A 163 5.68 -19.50 10.11
CA LEU A 163 5.07 -18.18 10.28
C LEU A 163 3.62 -18.26 9.80
N ILE A 164 2.68 -18.00 10.72
CA ILE A 164 1.24 -18.04 10.45
C ILE A 164 0.65 -16.67 10.78
N TYR A 165 0.08 -15.99 9.79
CA TYR A 165 -0.55 -14.70 9.97
C TYR A 165 -1.67 -14.46 8.98
N SER A 166 -2.66 -13.66 9.36
CA SER A 166 -3.69 -13.17 8.45
C SER A 166 -3.25 -11.88 7.79
N ARG A 167 -3.25 -11.86 6.45
CA ARG A 167 -2.88 -10.68 5.68
C ARG A 167 -3.87 -9.53 5.92
N ARG A 168 -3.40 -8.42 6.46
CA ARG A 168 -4.26 -7.29 6.86
C ARG A 168 -5.10 -6.68 5.72
N LYS A 169 -4.60 -6.71 4.50
CA LYS A 169 -5.33 -6.16 3.34
C LYS A 169 -6.47 -7.05 2.83
N THR A 170 -6.37 -8.36 2.98
CA THR A 170 -7.27 -9.33 2.31
C THR A 170 -7.81 -10.38 3.25
N SER A 171 -7.45 -10.34 4.53
CA SER A 171 -7.80 -11.33 5.57
C SER A 171 -7.43 -12.78 5.20
N LYS A 172 -6.60 -12.96 4.16
CA LYS A 172 -6.16 -14.29 3.74
C LYS A 172 -5.13 -14.82 4.74
N LEU A 173 -5.36 -16.03 5.25
CA LEU A 173 -4.39 -16.74 6.09
C LEU A 173 -3.19 -17.16 5.26
N ILE A 174 -2.01 -16.82 5.73
CA ILE A 174 -0.71 -17.19 5.14
C ILE A 174 0.01 -18.10 6.13
N LYS A 175 0.55 -19.22 5.62
CA LYS A 175 1.34 -20.19 6.38
C LYS A 175 2.61 -20.47 5.58
N LEU A 176 3.77 -20.16 6.15
CA LEU A 176 5.07 -20.32 5.50
C LEU A 176 6.04 -21.02 6.45
N PRO A 177 6.86 -21.97 6.00
CA PRO A 177 7.94 -22.51 6.81
C PRO A 177 8.96 -21.40 7.07
N LEU A 178 9.44 -21.30 8.31
CA LEU A 178 10.49 -20.37 8.68
C LEU A 178 11.81 -20.82 8.06
N GLN A 179 12.41 -19.94 7.26
CA GLN A 179 13.74 -20.17 6.71
C GLN A 179 14.82 -19.91 7.77
N PRO A 180 15.97 -20.60 7.77
CA PRO A 180 17.02 -20.40 8.78
C PRO A 180 17.43 -18.95 8.95
N LYS A 181 17.56 -18.19 7.85
CA LYS A 181 17.88 -16.78 7.91
C LYS A 181 16.80 -15.91 8.54
N ALA A 182 15.55 -16.29 8.37
CA ALA A 182 14.43 -15.60 9.03
C ALA A 182 14.44 -15.84 10.54
N ILE A 183 14.77 -17.07 10.98
CA ILE A 183 14.90 -17.43 12.40
C ILE A 183 16.04 -16.61 13.04
N GLU A 184 17.21 -16.56 12.40
CA GLU A 184 18.34 -15.73 12.85
C GLU A 184 17.94 -14.26 13.09
N LEU A 185 17.18 -13.69 12.13
CA LEU A 185 16.74 -12.32 12.23
C LEU A 185 15.70 -12.09 13.33
N ILE A 186 14.78 -13.05 13.54
CA ILE A 186 13.84 -13.00 14.65
C ILE A 186 14.59 -13.01 15.98
N HIS A 187 15.55 -13.88 16.17
CA HIS A 187 16.37 -13.93 17.39
C HIS A 187 17.19 -12.63 17.59
N LYS A 188 17.73 -12.08 16.51
CA LYS A 188 18.51 -10.84 16.57
C LYS A 188 17.74 -9.64 17.10
N TYR A 189 16.43 -9.57 16.79
CA TYR A 189 15.53 -8.48 17.21
C TYR A 189 14.60 -8.85 18.35
N ALA A 190 14.74 -10.05 18.91
CA ALA A 190 13.96 -10.47 20.06
C ALA A 190 14.19 -9.53 21.25
N ASP A 191 13.11 -9.00 21.78
CA ASP A 191 13.08 -8.10 22.93
C ASP A 191 11.99 -8.64 23.89
N SER A 192 12.32 -8.75 25.18
CA SER A 192 11.37 -9.20 26.20
C SER A 192 10.24 -8.20 26.42
N ASP A 193 10.55 -6.92 26.26
CA ASP A 193 9.64 -5.82 26.58
C ASP A 193 8.79 -5.38 25.37
N ASN A 194 9.09 -5.93 24.19
CA ASN A 194 8.35 -5.66 22.98
C ASN A 194 7.67 -6.92 22.43
N PRO A 195 6.34 -6.97 22.31
CA PRO A 195 5.64 -8.13 21.77
C PRO A 195 5.89 -8.36 20.28
N TYR A 196 6.30 -7.34 19.55
CA TYR A 196 6.52 -7.43 18.11
C TYR A 196 7.88 -8.04 17.76
N LEU A 197 7.93 -8.83 16.66
CA LEU A 197 9.17 -9.49 16.21
C LEU A 197 10.25 -8.51 15.75
N PHE A 198 9.87 -7.31 15.32
CA PHE A 198 10.79 -6.29 14.83
C PHE A 198 10.48 -4.93 15.48
N PRO A 199 11.49 -4.06 15.66
CA PRO A 199 11.33 -2.76 16.33
C PRO A 199 10.64 -1.70 15.42
N ILE A 200 9.61 -2.12 14.70
CA ILE A 200 8.76 -1.24 13.88
C ILE A 200 7.68 -0.63 14.76
N LEU A 201 6.96 -1.47 15.51
CA LEU A 201 5.99 -1.08 16.52
C LEU A 201 6.52 -1.41 17.93
N SER A 202 5.87 -0.84 18.92
CA SER A 202 6.12 -1.12 20.34
C SER A 202 4.84 -0.91 21.17
N THR A 203 4.88 -1.22 22.44
CA THR A 203 3.78 -1.04 23.41
C THR A 203 3.28 0.42 23.54
N PHE A 204 4.09 1.41 23.13
CA PHE A 204 3.68 2.83 23.09
C PHE A 204 2.62 3.14 22.02
N HIS A 205 2.53 2.33 20.95
CA HIS A 205 1.61 2.57 19.84
C HIS A 205 0.27 1.88 20.11
N LYS A 206 -0.55 2.47 20.99
CA LYS A 206 -1.79 1.87 21.49
C LYS A 206 -2.96 2.00 20.51
N THR A 207 -3.06 3.12 19.79
CA THR A 207 -4.16 3.35 18.85
C THR A 207 -3.79 2.95 17.43
N GLU A 208 -4.79 2.57 16.62
CA GLU A 208 -4.59 2.25 15.20
C GLU A 208 -3.93 3.41 14.44
N GLN A 209 -4.31 4.64 14.75
CA GLN A 209 -3.73 5.83 14.13
C GLN A 209 -2.24 5.99 14.49
N GLN A 210 -1.85 5.76 15.75
CA GLN A 210 -0.45 5.81 16.20
C GLN A 210 0.37 4.72 15.48
N GLN A 211 -0.13 3.49 15.43
CA GLN A 211 0.52 2.38 14.74
C GLN A 211 0.71 2.68 13.26
N ARG A 212 -0.32 3.18 12.59
CA ARG A 212 -0.27 3.57 11.19
C ARG A 212 0.76 4.67 10.92
N ASN A 213 0.74 5.73 11.71
CA ASN A 213 1.70 6.84 11.60
C ASN A 213 3.14 6.35 11.81
N ARG A 214 3.35 5.48 12.79
CA ARG A 214 4.65 4.88 13.06
C ARG A 214 5.14 4.02 11.92
N ILE A 215 4.29 3.10 11.40
CA ILE A 215 4.63 2.24 10.25
C ILE A 215 5.00 3.10 9.04
N HIS A 216 4.22 4.15 8.76
CA HIS A 216 4.50 5.06 7.65
C HIS A 216 5.85 5.78 7.82
N LYS A 217 6.15 6.26 9.02
CA LYS A 217 7.44 6.90 9.33
C LYS A 217 8.62 5.94 9.19
N VAL A 218 8.48 4.70 9.67
CA VAL A 218 9.55 3.70 9.61
C VAL A 218 9.78 3.22 8.19
N ILE A 219 8.73 2.88 7.43
CA ILE A 219 8.88 2.41 6.04
C ILE A 219 9.51 3.49 5.15
N SER A 220 9.20 4.77 5.35
CA SER A 220 9.85 5.87 4.63
C SER A 220 11.34 5.86 4.86
N LYS A 221 11.78 5.86 6.13
CA LYS A 221 13.20 5.83 6.51
C LYS A 221 13.91 4.57 6.00
N VAL A 222 13.26 3.40 6.11
CA VAL A 222 13.80 2.13 5.61
C VAL A 222 14.01 2.21 4.10
N ASN A 223 13.00 2.69 3.35
CA ASN A 223 13.13 2.81 1.90
C ASN A 223 14.18 3.82 1.47
N ASP A 224 14.34 4.95 2.18
CA ASP A 224 15.38 5.93 1.88
C ASP A 224 16.79 5.32 2.06
N ARG A 225 17.00 4.54 3.11
CA ARG A 225 18.26 3.82 3.34
C ARG A 225 18.48 2.71 2.31
N LEU A 226 17.44 1.93 1.99
CA LEU A 226 17.53 0.90 0.96
C LEU A 226 17.91 1.50 -0.41
N LYS A 227 17.35 2.65 -0.78
CA LYS A 227 17.73 3.34 -2.03
C LYS A 227 19.23 3.73 -2.04
N THR A 228 19.74 4.24 -0.93
CA THR A 228 21.18 4.55 -0.81
C THR A 228 22.01 3.29 -1.02
N ILE A 229 21.68 2.20 -0.33
CA ILE A 229 22.36 0.91 -0.47
C ILE A 229 22.26 0.37 -1.92
N GLY A 230 21.08 0.48 -2.54
CA GLY A 230 20.89 0.05 -3.93
C GLY A 230 21.80 0.81 -4.90
N LYS A 231 22.02 2.11 -4.68
CA LYS A 231 22.97 2.93 -5.46
C LYS A 231 24.42 2.51 -5.22
N GLU A 232 24.82 2.28 -3.98
CA GLU A 232 26.16 1.79 -3.61
C GLU A 232 26.45 0.42 -4.26
N LEU A 233 25.46 -0.44 -4.39
CA LEU A 233 25.55 -1.75 -5.02
C LEU A 233 25.42 -1.70 -6.56
N GLY A 234 25.21 -0.53 -7.16
CA GLY A 234 25.02 -0.38 -8.60
C GLY A 234 23.76 -1.03 -9.14
N LEU A 235 22.68 -1.13 -8.35
CA LEU A 235 21.44 -1.76 -8.77
C LEU A 235 20.72 -0.93 -9.85
N PRO A 236 20.07 -1.58 -10.85
CA PRO A 236 19.44 -0.90 -11.97
C PRO A 236 18.13 -0.16 -11.61
N ILE A 237 17.63 -0.36 -10.39
CA ILE A 237 16.38 0.25 -9.88
C ILE A 237 16.54 0.70 -8.44
N ASP A 238 15.69 1.62 -8.01
CA ASP A 238 15.60 2.01 -6.60
C ASP A 238 15.23 0.81 -5.72
N LEU A 239 16.13 0.40 -4.82
CA LEU A 239 15.86 -0.65 -3.86
C LEU A 239 14.85 -0.15 -2.81
N THR A 240 13.79 -0.91 -2.58
CA THR A 240 12.76 -0.64 -1.59
C THR A 240 12.25 -1.94 -0.98
N THR A 241 11.55 -1.88 0.14
CA THR A 241 10.90 -3.06 0.74
C THR A 241 9.97 -3.80 -0.24
N TYR A 242 9.42 -3.10 -1.23
CA TYR A 242 8.54 -3.68 -2.24
C TYR A 242 9.29 -4.51 -3.28
N VAL A 243 10.57 -4.22 -3.51
CA VAL A 243 11.45 -4.99 -4.42
C VAL A 243 11.64 -6.40 -3.90
N ALA A 244 11.78 -6.63 -2.58
CA ALA A 244 11.88 -7.96 -1.99
C ALA A 244 10.72 -8.87 -2.43
N ARG A 245 9.49 -8.35 -2.39
CA ARG A 245 8.28 -9.07 -2.79
C ARG A 245 8.26 -9.42 -4.28
N HIS A 246 8.61 -8.45 -5.14
CA HIS A 246 8.62 -8.66 -6.59
C HIS A 246 9.70 -9.64 -7.01
N SER A 247 10.89 -9.54 -6.41
CA SER A 247 12.01 -10.42 -6.73
C SER A 247 11.77 -11.84 -6.26
N PHE A 248 11.20 -12.04 -5.06
CA PHE A 248 10.79 -13.36 -4.61
C PHE A 248 9.85 -14.04 -5.62
N ALA A 249 8.78 -13.34 -6.03
CA ALA A 249 7.82 -13.86 -6.99
C ALA A 249 8.40 -14.13 -8.39
N THR A 250 9.51 -13.48 -8.75
CA THR A 250 10.16 -13.64 -10.07
C THR A 250 11.20 -14.76 -10.04
N VAL A 251 11.93 -14.93 -8.94
CA VAL A 251 12.98 -15.98 -8.81
C VAL A 251 12.37 -17.37 -8.67
N LEU A 252 11.13 -17.49 -8.20
CA LEU A 252 10.41 -18.77 -8.10
C LEU A 252 9.75 -19.24 -9.42
N LYS A 253 9.79 -18.44 -10.46
CA LYS A 253 9.34 -18.80 -11.81
C LYS A 253 10.48 -19.34 -12.65
#